data_1eb8568c45b8194d86b04c09decd7f6c
#
_entry.id   1eb8568c45b8194d86b04c09decd7f6c
#
_cell.length_a   1.000
_cell.length_b   1.000
_cell.length_c   1.000
_cell.angle_alpha   90.00
_cell.angle_beta   90.00
_cell.angle_gamma   90.00
#
_symmetry.space_group_name_H-M   'P 1'
#
loop_
_entity.id
_entity.type
_entity.pdbx_description
1 polymer ?
#
loop_
_entity_poly.entity_id
_entity_poly.type
_entity_poly.pdbx_seq_one_letter_code
_entity_poly.pdbx_strand_id
1 'polypeptide(L)'
;MALFQQSVIKKHIESLDSKIIDQKWQIYTSIFHNSVKQNNIRNSKEEQFQEGFLRELFVNVLGYTINPDENFNLLTELKNTNNSRKADGAIIVDGKAIAVIELKGTETTDLNKIEIQAFGYKSNQAGCNYVITSNFEKLRFYIDNTTQQEEFNLFTLSKERFEFLYVCLAWESISNNVPTNLLNQSVSKESAITKQLYNDYSAFKRGLFDNLVVLNPQHDKLELFKKTQKLLDRFLFIFFAEDRLLLPTNLIRRINKEWENLQKMRMTVSLYDRYVVYFHDLNSGAKVTLPAFGKKTGEAIEETHEIFAYNGGLFKTDEFLDNLKIDDQLLYSYTHKLSDYDFQSDVDVNILGHIFENSLNEIDEIKSSLVIVDGEQALPFDKTKTRRKKDGVFYTPKYITKYIVDNTIGKLCNEKKEEIKLLDEDYTSTSSVYQKKTKKALLDKLSDYRNWLLDLTICDPACGSGAFLNQALEFLIAEHRYVDELQAKLMGDAMILSDIENSILERNIYGVDLNDESVEIAKLSLWLRTAQKGRKLNSLNNNIKCGNSLIDDIEVAGEKAFSWEKEFPDVFAKGGFDVIIGNPPYVTVKTNSYFEKNYSTISCGAYSSHTVPLFPMI
;
A
#
# COMPACT_ATOMS: atom_id res chain seq x y z
N MET A 1 -2.18 8.13 0.80
CA MET A 1 -0.77 7.85 0.47
C MET A 1 0.03 9.11 0.70
N ALA A 2 1.27 8.95 1.17
CA ALA A 2 2.19 10.06 1.24
C ALA A 2 2.43 10.66 -0.16
N LEU A 3 2.42 11.98 -0.26
CA LEU A 3 2.75 12.72 -1.49
C LEU A 3 4.24 12.62 -1.86
N PHE A 4 5.09 12.45 -0.85
CA PHE A 4 6.52 12.64 -1.03
C PHE A 4 7.32 11.47 -0.47
N GLN A 5 8.44 11.16 -1.10
CA GLN A 5 9.41 10.23 -0.53
C GLN A 5 10.12 10.83 0.69
N GLN A 6 10.23 10.04 1.75
CA GLN A 6 10.84 10.44 3.03
C GLN A 6 12.25 11.02 2.87
N SER A 7 13.08 10.39 2.04
CA SER A 7 14.45 10.82 1.78
C SER A 7 14.55 12.17 1.04
N VAL A 8 13.54 12.52 0.22
CA VAL A 8 13.46 13.82 -0.45
C VAL A 8 13.07 14.89 0.55
N ILE A 9 12.05 14.63 1.38
CA ILE A 9 11.61 15.55 2.43
C ILE A 9 12.68 15.79 3.48
N LYS A 10 13.32 14.74 3.99
CA LYS A 10 14.34 14.84 5.03
C LYS A 10 15.48 15.76 4.60
N LYS A 11 15.97 15.58 3.37
CA LYS A 11 17.00 16.46 2.82
C LYS A 11 16.57 17.93 2.77
N HIS A 12 15.30 18.20 2.49
CA HIS A 12 14.78 19.56 2.45
C HIS A 12 14.57 20.12 3.87
N ILE A 13 14.08 19.34 4.81
CA ILE A 13 13.95 19.72 6.23
C ILE A 13 15.31 20.10 6.81
N GLU A 14 16.37 19.32 6.52
CA GLU A 14 17.74 19.62 6.97
C GLU A 14 18.28 20.97 6.46
N SER A 15 17.68 21.53 5.40
CA SER A 15 18.05 22.85 4.84
C SER A 15 17.29 24.02 5.48
N LEU A 16 16.27 23.77 6.32
CA LEU A 16 15.51 24.81 6.98
C LEU A 16 16.32 25.51 8.09
N ASP A 17 16.06 26.81 8.29
CA ASP A 17 16.63 27.53 9.44
C ASP A 17 16.00 27.05 10.75
N SER A 18 16.79 26.32 11.55
CA SER A 18 16.35 25.74 12.80
C SER A 18 15.81 26.77 13.80
N LYS A 19 16.33 28.01 13.80
CA LYS A 19 15.87 29.07 14.72
C LYS A 19 14.46 29.54 14.36
N ILE A 20 14.20 29.69 13.08
CA ILE A 20 12.86 30.06 12.59
C ILE A 20 11.87 28.95 12.91
N ILE A 21 12.25 27.71 12.62
CA ILE A 21 11.41 26.53 12.91
C ILE A 21 11.12 26.42 14.39
N ASP A 22 12.10 26.57 15.27
CA ASP A 22 11.91 26.53 16.73
C ASP A 22 10.94 27.60 17.22
N GLN A 23 11.05 28.85 16.71
CA GLN A 23 10.10 29.91 17.05
C GLN A 23 8.68 29.58 16.58
N LYS A 24 8.54 29.11 15.34
CA LYS A 24 7.23 28.74 14.78
C LYS A 24 6.62 27.53 15.50
N TRP A 25 7.43 26.57 15.90
CA TRP A 25 7.01 25.43 16.72
C TRP A 25 6.48 25.88 18.09
N GLN A 26 7.14 26.82 18.76
CA GLN A 26 6.65 27.35 20.03
C GLN A 26 5.28 28.04 19.89
N ILE A 27 5.10 28.84 18.82
CA ILE A 27 3.80 29.46 18.54
C ILE A 27 2.75 28.37 18.29
N TYR A 28 3.07 27.40 17.43
CA TYR A 28 2.19 26.28 17.09
C TYR A 28 1.72 25.51 18.32
N THR A 29 2.65 25.08 19.18
CA THR A 29 2.32 24.30 20.39
C THR A 29 1.50 25.11 21.40
N SER A 30 1.73 26.42 21.53
CA SER A 30 0.94 27.29 22.40
C SER A 30 -0.54 27.37 21.98
N ILE A 31 -0.82 27.09 20.70
CA ILE A 31 -2.16 27.13 20.11
C ILE A 31 -2.76 25.71 20.07
N PHE A 32 -2.13 24.83 19.31
CA PHE A 32 -2.70 23.53 18.93
C PHE A 32 -2.42 22.41 19.92
N HIS A 33 -1.42 22.54 20.83
CA HIS A 33 -1.17 21.57 21.90
C HIS A 33 -1.74 22.02 23.27
N ASN A 34 -2.45 23.14 23.29
CA ASN A 34 -3.12 23.63 24.50
C ASN A 34 -4.48 22.92 24.67
N SER A 35 -4.62 22.08 25.69
CA SER A 35 -5.82 21.27 25.93
C SER A 35 -7.10 22.11 26.08
N VAL A 36 -7.01 23.31 26.70
CA VAL A 36 -8.16 24.22 26.84
C VAL A 36 -8.59 24.74 25.45
N LYS A 37 -7.62 25.18 24.63
CA LYS A 37 -7.92 25.61 23.25
C LYS A 37 -8.46 24.47 22.39
N GLN A 38 -7.88 23.28 22.47
CA GLN A 38 -8.39 22.09 21.75
C GLN A 38 -9.87 21.83 22.10
N ASN A 39 -10.22 21.85 23.39
CA ASN A 39 -11.61 21.67 23.82
C ASN A 39 -12.52 22.79 23.30
N ASN A 40 -12.06 24.03 23.32
CA ASN A 40 -12.82 25.16 22.79
C ASN A 40 -13.05 25.03 21.29
N ILE A 41 -12.03 24.63 20.53
CA ILE A 41 -12.13 24.38 19.07
C ILE A 41 -13.14 23.27 18.80
N ARG A 42 -13.08 22.14 19.54
CA ARG A 42 -14.01 21.03 19.37
C ARG A 42 -15.47 21.39 19.67
N ASN A 43 -15.68 22.39 20.54
CA ASN A 43 -17.02 22.88 20.91
C ASN A 43 -17.48 24.09 20.10
N SER A 44 -16.64 24.63 19.22
CA SER A 44 -16.98 25.79 18.38
C SER A 44 -17.71 25.33 17.13
N LYS A 45 -18.69 26.11 16.68
CA LYS A 45 -19.27 25.93 15.34
C LYS A 45 -18.26 26.33 14.27
N GLU A 46 -18.39 25.73 13.08
CA GLU A 46 -17.54 25.99 11.92
C GLU A 46 -17.32 27.51 11.68
N GLU A 47 -18.42 28.26 11.53
CA GLU A 47 -18.39 29.70 11.26
C GLU A 47 -17.69 30.55 12.34
N GLN A 48 -17.64 30.05 13.58
CA GLN A 48 -17.04 30.77 14.69
C GLN A 48 -15.51 30.69 14.71
N PHE A 49 -14.94 29.66 14.11
CA PHE A 49 -13.50 29.43 14.16
C PHE A 49 -12.78 29.49 12.80
N GLN A 50 -13.48 29.55 11.69
CA GLN A 50 -12.88 29.62 10.35
C GLN A 50 -11.82 30.72 10.22
N GLU A 51 -12.17 31.98 10.49
CA GLU A 51 -11.20 33.08 10.43
C GLU A 51 -10.10 32.92 11.48
N GLY A 52 -10.46 32.49 12.70
CA GLY A 52 -9.50 32.20 13.77
C GLY A 52 -8.48 31.15 13.36
N PHE A 53 -8.93 30.07 12.72
CA PHE A 53 -8.05 29.02 12.21
C PHE A 53 -7.07 29.54 11.15
N LEU A 54 -7.57 30.32 10.20
CA LEU A 54 -6.72 30.93 9.16
C LEU A 54 -5.67 31.86 9.78
N ARG A 55 -6.06 32.68 10.76
CA ARG A 55 -5.10 33.54 11.48
C ARG A 55 -4.10 32.75 12.32
N GLU A 56 -4.57 31.79 13.12
CA GLU A 56 -3.69 31.06 14.03
C GLU A 56 -2.70 30.15 13.28
N LEU A 57 -3.15 29.39 12.28
CA LEU A 57 -2.27 28.50 11.54
C LEU A 57 -1.53 29.22 10.41
N PHE A 58 -2.26 29.87 9.49
CA PHE A 58 -1.64 30.40 8.28
C PHE A 58 -0.87 31.69 8.53
N VAL A 59 -1.42 32.64 9.31
CA VAL A 59 -0.74 33.91 9.58
C VAL A 59 0.37 33.73 10.63
N ASN A 60 0.01 33.28 11.85
CA ASN A 60 0.95 33.30 12.98
C ASN A 60 2.05 32.25 12.83
N VAL A 61 1.71 31.05 12.33
CA VAL A 61 2.66 29.95 12.19
C VAL A 61 3.31 29.94 10.80
N LEU A 62 2.50 29.91 9.73
CA LEU A 62 2.97 29.66 8.37
C LEU A 62 3.40 30.91 7.59
N GLY A 63 3.21 32.12 8.15
CA GLY A 63 3.78 33.37 7.63
C GLY A 63 3.00 34.06 6.51
N TYR A 64 1.69 33.79 6.41
CA TYR A 64 0.81 34.49 5.45
C TYR A 64 0.38 35.86 5.95
N THR A 65 -0.03 36.72 5.01
CA THR A 65 -0.68 38.00 5.27
C THR A 65 -2.14 37.89 4.82
N ILE A 66 -3.08 38.11 5.74
CA ILE A 66 -4.51 37.93 5.50
C ILE A 66 -5.16 39.24 5.04
N ASN A 67 -6.13 39.18 4.13
CA ASN A 67 -6.97 40.31 3.75
C ASN A 67 -7.74 40.85 4.99
N PRO A 68 -7.80 42.20 5.26
CA PRO A 68 -7.51 43.30 4.33
C PRO A 68 -6.13 43.94 4.48
N ASP A 69 -5.17 43.28 5.12
CA ASP A 69 -3.83 43.83 5.29
C ASP A 69 -3.15 44.12 3.94
N GLU A 70 -2.25 45.10 3.91
CA GLU A 70 -1.53 45.49 2.70
C GLU A 70 -0.69 44.30 2.18
N ASN A 71 -0.70 44.09 0.86
CA ASN A 71 -0.02 42.96 0.20
C ASN A 71 -0.47 41.57 0.68
N PHE A 72 -1.75 41.42 1.01
CA PHE A 72 -2.30 40.14 1.41
C PHE A 72 -2.07 39.04 0.36
N ASN A 73 -1.86 37.81 0.85
CA ASN A 73 -1.69 36.61 0.07
C ASN A 73 -2.61 35.45 0.55
N LEU A 74 -3.48 35.75 1.52
CA LEU A 74 -4.50 34.85 2.04
C LEU A 74 -5.84 35.57 2.07
N LEU A 75 -6.84 34.98 1.40
CA LEU A 75 -8.24 35.42 1.40
C LEU A 75 -9.06 34.54 2.35
N THR A 76 -10.01 35.13 3.07
CA THR A 76 -10.97 34.43 3.92
C THR A 76 -12.17 33.86 3.17
N GLU A 77 -12.44 34.32 1.98
CA GLU A 77 -13.46 33.81 1.08
C GLU A 77 -13.02 33.99 -0.38
N LEU A 78 -13.13 32.97 -1.20
CA LEU A 78 -12.89 33.05 -2.63
C LEU A 78 -14.15 32.65 -3.40
N LYS A 79 -14.74 33.61 -4.13
CA LYS A 79 -15.89 33.33 -5.00
C LYS A 79 -15.44 32.58 -6.26
N ASN A 80 -16.19 31.56 -6.64
CA ASN A 80 -15.98 30.88 -7.92
C ASN A 80 -16.22 31.81 -9.10
N THR A 81 -15.45 31.61 -10.17
CA THR A 81 -15.60 32.39 -11.42
C THR A 81 -16.92 32.09 -12.16
N ASN A 82 -17.42 30.86 -12.03
CA ASN A 82 -18.54 30.36 -12.86
C ASN A 82 -19.86 30.15 -12.09
N ASN A 83 -19.87 30.29 -10.75
CA ASN A 83 -21.08 30.12 -9.94
C ASN A 83 -21.03 30.96 -8.66
N SER A 84 -22.11 30.94 -7.85
CA SER A 84 -22.21 31.73 -6.62
C SER A 84 -21.56 31.09 -5.39
N ARG A 85 -20.95 29.90 -5.51
CA ARG A 85 -20.31 29.21 -4.37
C ARG A 85 -18.98 29.87 -4.05
N LYS A 86 -18.58 29.79 -2.79
CA LYS A 86 -17.33 30.35 -2.26
C LYS A 86 -16.57 29.25 -1.52
N ALA A 87 -15.24 29.22 -1.70
CA ALA A 87 -14.33 28.48 -0.83
C ALA A 87 -14.07 29.29 0.43
N ASP A 88 -13.82 28.62 1.57
CA ASP A 88 -13.59 29.25 2.89
C ASP A 88 -12.28 30.02 2.97
N GLY A 89 -11.33 29.71 2.08
CA GLY A 89 -10.09 30.46 1.95
C GLY A 89 -9.37 30.19 0.63
N ALA A 90 -8.43 31.08 0.31
CA ALA A 90 -7.55 30.89 -0.85
C ALA A 90 -6.18 31.54 -0.64
N ILE A 91 -5.14 30.90 -1.20
CA ILE A 91 -3.80 31.46 -1.24
C ILE A 91 -3.56 32.08 -2.61
N ILE A 92 -3.11 33.33 -2.59
CA ILE A 92 -2.94 34.17 -3.78
C ILE A 92 -1.46 34.44 -4.04
N VAL A 93 -1.02 34.18 -5.25
CA VAL A 93 0.32 34.56 -5.76
C VAL A 93 0.12 35.32 -7.08
N ASP A 94 0.73 36.49 -7.20
CA ASP A 94 0.61 37.35 -8.39
C ASP A 94 -0.83 37.57 -8.86
N GLY A 95 -1.75 37.75 -7.89
CA GLY A 95 -3.18 37.99 -8.16
C GLY A 95 -3.98 36.77 -8.59
N LYS A 96 -3.39 35.55 -8.58
CA LYS A 96 -4.05 34.29 -8.95
C LYS A 96 -4.20 33.40 -7.73
N ALA A 97 -5.33 32.71 -7.61
CA ALA A 97 -5.52 31.68 -6.60
C ALA A 97 -4.75 30.42 -6.99
N ILE A 98 -3.70 30.10 -6.23
CA ILE A 98 -2.88 28.89 -6.41
C ILE A 98 -3.27 27.75 -5.48
N ALA A 99 -4.01 28.06 -4.40
CA ALA A 99 -4.59 27.08 -3.51
C ALA A 99 -6.00 27.49 -3.09
N VAL A 100 -6.86 26.50 -2.88
CA VAL A 100 -8.17 26.66 -2.25
C VAL A 100 -8.16 25.95 -0.89
N ILE A 101 -8.86 26.53 0.07
CA ILE A 101 -8.99 26.01 1.44
C ILE A 101 -10.48 25.80 1.71
N GLU A 102 -10.84 24.60 2.16
CA GLU A 102 -12.18 24.23 2.59
C GLU A 102 -12.13 23.74 4.03
N LEU A 103 -12.96 24.31 4.86
CA LEU A 103 -12.99 24.10 6.30
C LEU A 103 -14.34 23.52 6.71
N LYS A 104 -14.30 22.65 7.72
CA LYS A 104 -15.49 22.13 8.41
C LYS A 104 -15.23 22.08 9.91
N GLY A 105 -16.31 21.99 10.68
CA GLY A 105 -16.18 21.80 12.13
C GLY A 105 -15.65 20.42 12.48
N THR A 106 -15.16 20.26 13.71
CA THR A 106 -14.59 18.98 14.20
C THR A 106 -15.58 17.83 14.28
N GLU A 107 -16.87 18.11 14.14
CA GLU A 107 -17.93 17.10 13.97
C GLU A 107 -17.78 16.31 12.67
N THR A 108 -17.23 16.91 11.62
CA THR A 108 -16.93 16.23 10.36
C THR A 108 -15.65 15.40 10.51
N THR A 109 -15.78 14.13 10.79
CA THR A 109 -14.63 13.21 10.99
C THR A 109 -14.05 12.74 9.66
N ASP A 110 -14.91 12.49 8.68
CA ASP A 110 -14.53 12.02 7.35
C ASP A 110 -14.26 13.18 6.40
N LEU A 111 -12.98 13.53 6.22
CA LEU A 111 -12.56 14.60 5.32
C LEU A 111 -12.79 14.28 3.82
N ASN A 112 -13.08 13.03 3.45
CA ASN A 112 -13.41 12.68 2.06
C ASN A 112 -14.72 13.35 1.62
N LYS A 113 -15.64 13.62 2.55
CA LYS A 113 -16.91 14.29 2.27
C LYS A 113 -16.71 15.72 1.74
N ILE A 114 -15.67 16.42 2.19
CA ILE A 114 -15.36 17.79 1.78
C ILE A 114 -14.39 17.87 0.60
N GLU A 115 -13.72 16.78 0.28
CA GLU A 115 -12.77 16.69 -0.83
C GLU A 115 -13.44 17.04 -2.17
N ILE A 116 -14.61 16.46 -2.46
CA ILE A 116 -15.35 16.71 -3.70
C ILE A 116 -15.70 18.20 -3.85
N GLN A 117 -16.10 18.85 -2.76
CA GLN A 117 -16.42 20.26 -2.74
C GLN A 117 -15.18 21.13 -2.99
N ALA A 118 -14.08 20.85 -2.28
CA ALA A 118 -12.82 21.57 -2.42
C ALA A 118 -12.22 21.46 -3.84
N PHE A 119 -12.24 20.26 -4.43
CA PHE A 119 -11.80 20.06 -5.82
C PHE A 119 -12.76 20.67 -6.83
N GLY A 120 -14.04 20.78 -6.52
CA GLY A 120 -15.01 21.57 -7.30
C GLY A 120 -14.62 23.04 -7.34
N TYR A 121 -14.12 23.63 -6.25
CA TYR A 121 -13.59 25.01 -6.25
C TYR A 121 -12.29 25.11 -7.04
N LYS A 122 -11.34 24.20 -6.85
CA LYS A 122 -10.09 24.13 -7.61
C LYS A 122 -10.34 24.17 -9.12
N SER A 123 -11.29 23.36 -9.60
CA SER A 123 -11.62 23.26 -11.03
C SER A 123 -12.17 24.56 -11.63
N ASN A 124 -12.67 25.46 -10.78
CA ASN A 124 -13.16 26.79 -11.19
C ASN A 124 -12.11 27.89 -11.11
N GLN A 125 -10.86 27.59 -10.71
CA GLN A 125 -9.75 28.54 -10.58
C GLN A 125 -8.61 28.15 -11.50
N ALA A 126 -8.37 28.93 -12.55
CA ALA A 126 -7.30 28.64 -13.50
C ALA A 126 -5.91 28.77 -12.83
N GLY A 127 -5.10 27.71 -12.90
CA GLY A 127 -3.75 27.68 -12.31
C GLY A 127 -3.71 27.33 -10.82
N CYS A 128 -4.83 26.92 -10.23
CA CYS A 128 -4.89 26.43 -8.87
C CYS A 128 -4.34 24.98 -8.82
N ASN A 129 -3.23 24.79 -8.12
CA ASN A 129 -2.55 23.49 -8.02
C ASN A 129 -2.78 22.81 -6.68
N TYR A 130 -3.04 23.57 -5.63
CA TYR A 130 -3.11 23.04 -4.27
C TYR A 130 -4.55 23.04 -3.74
N VAL A 131 -4.88 22.01 -2.97
CA VAL A 131 -6.14 21.95 -2.21
C VAL A 131 -5.79 21.64 -0.75
N ILE A 132 -6.43 22.33 0.16
CA ILE A 132 -6.30 22.14 1.59
C ILE A 132 -7.70 21.93 2.15
N THR A 133 -7.90 20.82 2.85
CA THR A 133 -9.14 20.54 3.58
C THR A 133 -8.84 20.36 5.05
N SER A 134 -9.68 20.89 5.94
CA SER A 134 -9.47 20.73 7.38
C SER A 134 -10.79 20.73 8.14
N ASN A 135 -10.82 19.95 9.22
CA ASN A 135 -11.84 20.05 10.27
C ASN A 135 -11.29 20.68 11.56
N PHE A 136 -10.26 21.52 11.45
CA PHE A 136 -9.53 22.18 12.55
C PHE A 136 -8.68 21.25 13.42
N GLU A 137 -8.98 19.96 13.49
CA GLU A 137 -8.16 18.94 14.17
C GLU A 137 -7.27 18.19 13.18
N LYS A 138 -7.83 17.80 12.02
CA LYS A 138 -7.09 17.19 10.90
C LYS A 138 -6.99 18.17 9.76
N LEU A 139 -5.86 18.14 9.06
CA LEU A 139 -5.62 18.92 7.84
C LEU A 139 -5.08 17.98 6.77
N ARG A 140 -5.64 18.05 5.58
CA ARG A 140 -5.13 17.37 4.39
C ARG A 140 -4.64 18.36 3.37
N PHE A 141 -3.51 18.04 2.77
CA PHE A 141 -2.87 18.80 1.69
C PHE A 141 -2.76 17.94 0.44
N TYR A 142 -3.21 18.46 -0.68
CA TYR A 142 -3.23 17.82 -1.98
C TYR A 142 -2.50 18.65 -3.02
N ILE A 143 -1.89 17.97 -4.00
CA ILE A 143 -1.29 18.59 -5.18
C ILE A 143 -1.98 18.00 -6.42
N ASP A 144 -2.58 18.86 -7.22
CA ASP A 144 -3.27 18.60 -8.49
C ASP A 144 -4.47 17.65 -8.45
N ASN A 145 -4.45 16.56 -7.74
CA ASN A 145 -5.48 15.52 -7.76
C ASN A 145 -5.75 14.92 -6.36
N THR A 146 -6.79 14.09 -6.27
CA THR A 146 -7.25 13.45 -5.02
C THR A 146 -6.53 12.14 -4.69
N THR A 147 -5.65 11.65 -5.57
CA THR A 147 -5.10 10.29 -5.43
C THR A 147 -4.05 10.16 -4.33
N GLN A 148 -3.35 11.26 -4.03
CA GLN A 148 -2.32 11.34 -3.02
C GLN A 148 -2.52 12.57 -2.15
N GLN A 149 -2.27 12.43 -0.86
CA GLN A 149 -2.44 13.52 0.11
C GLN A 149 -1.50 13.34 1.29
N GLU A 150 -1.16 14.45 1.94
CA GLU A 150 -0.57 14.43 3.28
C GLU A 150 -1.63 14.80 4.30
N GLU A 151 -1.76 13.99 5.35
CA GLU A 151 -2.66 14.25 6.46
C GLU A 151 -1.86 14.58 7.73
N PHE A 152 -2.29 15.60 8.44
CA PHE A 152 -1.69 16.08 9.68
C PHE A 152 -2.77 16.17 10.76
N ASN A 153 -2.56 15.51 11.91
CA ASN A 153 -3.38 15.77 13.10
C ASN A 153 -2.77 16.93 13.88
N LEU A 154 -3.39 18.11 13.79
CA LEU A 154 -2.86 19.35 14.35
C LEU A 154 -2.78 19.34 15.88
N PHE A 155 -3.59 18.52 16.57
CA PHE A 155 -3.62 18.47 18.02
C PHE A 155 -2.55 17.58 18.65
N THR A 156 -1.95 16.67 17.86
CA THR A 156 -0.97 15.68 18.34
C THR A 156 0.31 15.66 17.52
N LEU A 157 0.55 16.67 16.68
CA LEU A 157 1.68 16.71 15.76
C LEU A 157 3.01 16.71 16.50
N SER A 158 3.94 15.81 16.15
CA SER A 158 5.32 15.86 16.64
C SER A 158 6.09 17.01 15.99
N LYS A 159 7.22 17.43 16.57
CA LYS A 159 8.06 18.48 15.98
C LYS A 159 8.55 18.11 14.58
N GLU A 160 8.99 16.88 14.38
CA GLU A 160 9.42 16.37 13.07
C GLU A 160 8.28 16.44 12.02
N ARG A 161 7.07 16.06 12.43
CA ARG A 161 5.90 16.13 11.55
C ARG A 161 5.44 17.59 11.32
N PHE A 162 5.69 18.49 12.28
CA PHE A 162 5.48 19.92 12.10
C PHE A 162 6.47 20.54 11.10
N GLU A 163 7.74 20.16 11.14
CA GLU A 163 8.73 20.58 10.14
C GLU A 163 8.27 20.20 8.73
N PHE A 164 7.70 19.01 8.58
CA PHE A 164 7.13 18.58 7.32
C PHE A 164 5.88 19.40 6.92
N LEU A 165 4.96 19.66 7.83
CA LEU A 165 3.82 20.55 7.58
C LEU A 165 4.29 21.93 7.13
N TYR A 166 5.34 22.46 7.76
CA TYR A 166 5.93 23.76 7.42
C TYR A 166 6.51 23.77 6.00
N VAL A 167 7.23 22.72 5.59
CA VAL A 167 7.69 22.55 4.20
C VAL A 167 6.53 22.52 3.22
N CYS A 168 5.42 21.87 3.55
CA CYS A 168 4.27 21.77 2.66
C CYS A 168 3.51 23.09 2.53
N LEU A 169 3.35 23.85 3.62
CA LEU A 169 2.30 24.88 3.71
C LEU A 169 2.81 26.28 4.05
N ALA A 170 4.08 26.48 4.46
CA ALA A 170 4.59 27.83 4.74
C ALA A 170 4.49 28.72 3.48
N TRP A 171 4.21 30.01 3.68
CA TRP A 171 4.11 30.96 2.59
C TRP A 171 5.33 30.93 1.66
N GLU A 172 6.52 30.91 2.24
CA GLU A 172 7.77 30.84 1.48
C GLU A 172 7.85 29.57 0.62
N SER A 173 7.37 28.43 1.12
CA SER A 173 7.34 27.17 0.37
C SER A 173 6.33 27.19 -0.76
N ILE A 174 5.10 27.64 -0.48
CA ILE A 174 4.00 27.67 -1.47
C ILE A 174 4.29 28.69 -2.57
N SER A 175 4.74 29.90 -2.21
CA SER A 175 5.07 30.96 -3.19
C SER A 175 6.20 30.58 -4.15
N ASN A 176 7.12 29.73 -3.70
CA ASN A 176 8.25 29.22 -4.49
C ASN A 176 7.97 27.84 -5.14
N ASN A 177 6.75 27.33 -5.11
CA ASN A 177 6.35 26.03 -5.64
C ASN A 177 7.17 24.86 -5.08
N VAL A 178 7.69 24.96 -3.84
CA VAL A 178 8.50 23.92 -3.21
C VAL A 178 7.75 22.57 -3.16
N PRO A 179 6.47 22.47 -2.75
CA PRO A 179 5.78 21.19 -2.71
C PRO A 179 5.67 20.50 -4.06
N THR A 180 5.35 21.24 -5.13
CA THR A 180 5.31 20.67 -6.50
C THR A 180 6.68 20.18 -6.95
N ASN A 181 7.75 20.93 -6.64
CA ASN A 181 9.11 20.52 -6.96
C ASN A 181 9.53 19.26 -6.19
N LEU A 182 9.18 19.15 -4.91
CA LEU A 182 9.44 17.96 -4.09
C LEU A 182 8.65 16.75 -4.58
N LEU A 183 7.41 16.93 -5.03
CA LEU A 183 6.62 15.86 -5.65
C LEU A 183 7.30 15.35 -6.92
N ASN A 184 7.72 16.24 -7.82
CA ASN A 184 8.42 15.88 -9.04
C ASN A 184 9.75 15.15 -8.76
N GLN A 185 10.50 15.60 -7.76
CA GLN A 185 11.72 14.93 -7.31
C GLN A 185 11.41 13.54 -6.73
N SER A 186 10.36 13.41 -5.94
CA SER A 186 9.92 12.14 -5.36
C SER A 186 9.54 11.13 -6.43
N VAL A 187 8.72 11.53 -7.41
CA VAL A 187 8.31 10.68 -8.55
C VAL A 187 9.53 10.26 -9.39
N SER A 188 10.43 11.21 -9.67
CA SER A 188 11.65 10.91 -10.43
C SER A 188 12.57 9.95 -9.68
N LYS A 189 12.75 10.16 -8.37
CA LYS A 189 13.57 9.30 -7.51
C LYS A 189 12.98 7.91 -7.37
N GLU A 190 11.68 7.80 -7.12
CA GLU A 190 10.96 6.53 -7.05
C GLU A 190 11.13 5.71 -8.34
N SER A 191 10.95 6.35 -9.50
CA SER A 191 11.14 5.69 -10.80
C SER A 191 12.58 5.22 -11.00
N ALA A 192 13.56 6.02 -10.59
CA ALA A 192 14.99 5.66 -10.72
C ALA A 192 15.34 4.48 -9.79
N ILE A 193 14.92 4.52 -8.52
CA ILE A 193 15.17 3.46 -7.54
C ILE A 193 14.47 2.17 -7.97
N THR A 194 13.20 2.27 -8.40
CA THR A 194 12.43 1.13 -8.90
C THR A 194 13.14 0.44 -10.06
N LYS A 195 13.63 1.21 -11.03
CA LYS A 195 14.37 0.68 -12.18
C LYS A 195 15.70 0.05 -11.76
N GLN A 196 16.42 0.67 -10.85
CA GLN A 196 17.69 0.15 -10.37
C GLN A 196 17.49 -1.14 -9.56
N LEU A 197 16.56 -1.16 -8.63
CA LEU A 197 16.21 -2.35 -7.85
C LEU A 197 15.77 -3.50 -8.76
N TYR A 198 14.95 -3.21 -9.77
CA TYR A 198 14.55 -4.21 -10.74
C TYR A 198 15.77 -4.81 -11.48
N ASN A 199 16.70 -3.99 -11.93
CA ASN A 199 17.91 -4.47 -12.61
C ASN A 199 18.78 -5.35 -11.69
N ASP A 200 18.94 -4.94 -10.42
CA ASP A 200 19.73 -5.67 -9.45
C ASP A 200 19.05 -6.98 -9.02
N TYR A 201 17.74 -6.97 -8.85
CA TYR A 201 16.95 -8.17 -8.59
C TYR A 201 17.00 -9.16 -9.77
N SER A 202 16.82 -8.67 -11.01
CA SER A 202 16.90 -9.51 -12.22
C SER A 202 18.28 -10.09 -12.41
N ALA A 203 19.34 -9.33 -12.13
CA ALA A 203 20.71 -9.84 -12.16
C ALA A 203 20.93 -10.94 -11.10
N PHE A 204 20.42 -10.75 -9.89
CA PHE A 204 20.46 -11.79 -8.86
C PHE A 204 19.70 -13.04 -9.29
N LYS A 205 18.48 -12.89 -9.82
CA LYS A 205 17.65 -14.01 -10.28
C LYS A 205 18.37 -14.84 -11.34
N ARG A 206 18.96 -14.20 -12.36
CA ARG A 206 19.69 -14.90 -13.42
C ARG A 206 20.94 -15.58 -12.87
N GLY A 207 21.76 -14.83 -12.12
CA GLY A 207 22.98 -15.39 -11.54
C GLY A 207 22.69 -16.57 -10.60
N LEU A 208 21.65 -16.49 -9.79
CA LEU A 208 21.22 -17.57 -8.91
C LEU A 208 20.72 -18.80 -9.69
N PHE A 209 19.89 -18.58 -10.71
CA PHE A 209 19.39 -19.68 -11.54
C PHE A 209 20.52 -20.39 -12.28
N ASP A 210 21.41 -19.66 -12.94
CA ASP A 210 22.57 -20.21 -13.65
C ASP A 210 23.48 -21.00 -12.70
N ASN A 211 23.70 -20.48 -11.49
CA ASN A 211 24.48 -21.13 -10.46
C ASN A 211 23.82 -22.44 -9.97
N LEU A 212 22.49 -22.41 -9.75
CA LEU A 212 21.73 -23.59 -9.34
C LEU A 212 21.79 -24.69 -10.41
N VAL A 213 21.65 -24.34 -11.70
CA VAL A 213 21.76 -25.29 -12.82
C VAL A 213 23.14 -25.94 -12.87
N VAL A 214 24.20 -25.18 -12.62
CA VAL A 214 25.58 -25.70 -12.65
C VAL A 214 25.88 -26.61 -11.44
N LEU A 215 25.47 -26.18 -10.23
CA LEU A 215 25.80 -26.89 -8.99
C LEU A 215 24.86 -28.06 -8.65
N ASN A 216 23.68 -28.11 -9.29
CA ASN A 216 22.66 -29.13 -9.05
C ASN A 216 22.18 -29.79 -10.36
N PRO A 217 23.10 -30.38 -11.16
CA PRO A 217 22.78 -30.88 -12.52
C PRO A 217 21.85 -32.10 -12.52
N GLN A 218 21.60 -32.70 -11.36
CA GLN A 218 20.69 -33.83 -11.18
C GLN A 218 19.21 -33.43 -11.21
N HIS A 219 18.90 -32.13 -11.10
CA HIS A 219 17.54 -31.63 -10.99
C HIS A 219 17.05 -31.00 -12.31
N ASP A 220 15.74 -31.05 -12.51
CA ASP A 220 15.09 -30.42 -13.65
C ASP A 220 15.23 -28.87 -13.61
N LYS A 221 15.52 -28.29 -14.77
CA LYS A 221 15.75 -26.84 -14.87
C LYS A 221 14.52 -26.01 -14.54
N LEU A 222 13.31 -26.49 -14.88
CA LEU A 222 12.07 -25.79 -14.57
C LEU A 222 11.79 -25.79 -13.07
N GLU A 223 12.06 -26.93 -12.40
CA GLU A 223 11.99 -27.02 -10.94
C GLU A 223 13.00 -26.10 -10.28
N LEU A 224 14.26 -26.08 -10.74
CA LEU A 224 15.28 -25.16 -10.24
C LEU A 224 14.86 -23.69 -10.42
N PHE A 225 14.19 -23.35 -11.53
CA PHE A 225 13.68 -22.00 -11.76
C PHE A 225 12.60 -21.62 -10.74
N LYS A 226 11.63 -22.52 -10.48
CA LYS A 226 10.60 -22.30 -9.45
C LYS A 226 11.21 -22.09 -8.07
N LYS A 227 12.26 -22.89 -7.73
CA LYS A 227 12.97 -22.76 -6.46
C LYS A 227 13.79 -21.47 -6.38
N THR A 228 14.36 -21.01 -7.49
CA THR A 228 15.00 -19.69 -7.58
C THR A 228 14.02 -18.59 -7.20
N GLN A 229 12.82 -18.60 -7.77
CA GLN A 229 11.80 -17.60 -7.47
C GLN A 229 11.40 -17.65 -5.98
N LYS A 230 11.10 -18.83 -5.45
CA LYS A 230 10.73 -19.00 -4.03
C LYS A 230 11.82 -18.50 -3.08
N LEU A 231 13.09 -18.74 -3.40
CA LEU A 231 14.22 -18.25 -2.60
C LEU A 231 14.31 -16.72 -2.63
N LEU A 232 14.14 -16.12 -3.79
CA LEU A 232 14.12 -14.66 -3.94
C LEU A 232 12.95 -14.01 -3.19
N ASP A 233 11.77 -14.65 -3.18
CA ASP A 233 10.61 -14.17 -2.43
C ASP A 233 10.86 -14.21 -0.92
N ARG A 234 11.60 -15.25 -0.41
CA ARG A 234 12.07 -15.29 0.97
C ARG A 234 12.98 -14.11 1.30
N PHE A 235 13.94 -13.78 0.43
CA PHE A 235 14.83 -12.63 0.63
C PHE A 235 14.07 -11.31 0.58
N LEU A 236 13.18 -11.12 -0.39
CA LEU A 236 12.35 -9.90 -0.47
C LEU A 236 11.53 -9.70 0.80
N PHE A 237 10.89 -10.76 1.31
CA PHE A 237 10.19 -10.67 2.59
C PHE A 237 11.11 -10.18 3.71
N ILE A 238 12.33 -10.74 3.83
CA ILE A 238 13.25 -10.35 4.89
C ILE A 238 13.68 -8.89 4.75
N PHE A 239 14.02 -8.41 3.55
CA PHE A 239 14.37 -7.01 3.32
C PHE A 239 13.26 -6.06 3.73
N PHE A 240 12.02 -6.32 3.30
CA PHE A 240 10.87 -5.51 3.71
C PHE A 240 10.59 -5.60 5.22
N ALA A 241 10.74 -6.78 5.80
CA ALA A 241 10.41 -7.02 7.21
C ALA A 241 11.46 -6.42 8.17
N GLU A 242 12.76 -6.46 7.82
CA GLU A 242 13.80 -5.86 8.65
C GLU A 242 13.71 -4.34 8.69
N ASP A 243 13.42 -3.68 7.56
CA ASP A 243 13.29 -2.24 7.48
C ASP A 243 12.02 -1.73 8.17
N ARG A 244 10.96 -2.56 8.19
CA ARG A 244 9.71 -2.26 8.91
C ARG A 244 9.73 -2.65 10.39
N LEU A 245 10.88 -3.02 10.93
CA LEU A 245 11.07 -3.43 12.33
C LEU A 245 10.24 -4.66 12.75
N LEU A 246 9.79 -5.46 11.79
CA LEU A 246 9.15 -6.74 12.03
C LEU A 246 10.18 -7.81 12.40
N LEU A 247 11.36 -7.69 11.81
CA LEU A 247 12.54 -8.49 12.08
C LEU A 247 13.64 -7.62 12.70
N PRO A 248 14.71 -8.25 13.27
CA PRO A 248 15.89 -7.51 13.70
C PRO A 248 16.45 -6.67 12.54
N THR A 249 16.77 -5.42 12.80
CA THR A 249 17.32 -4.51 11.79
C THR A 249 18.62 -5.04 11.21
N ASN A 250 18.82 -4.89 9.91
CA ASN A 250 19.97 -5.39 9.17
C ASN A 250 20.18 -6.93 9.32
N LEU A 251 19.11 -7.71 9.39
CA LEU A 251 19.19 -9.16 9.61
C LEU A 251 20.06 -9.85 8.56
N ILE A 252 19.86 -9.53 7.28
CA ILE A 252 20.69 -10.08 6.18
C ILE A 252 22.18 -9.78 6.39
N ARG A 253 22.52 -8.54 6.73
CA ARG A 253 23.92 -8.16 6.99
C ARG A 253 24.50 -8.84 8.23
N ARG A 254 23.68 -9.07 9.24
CA ARG A 254 24.07 -9.81 10.46
C ARG A 254 24.34 -11.28 10.15
N ILE A 255 23.50 -11.92 9.33
CA ILE A 255 23.71 -13.31 8.88
C ILE A 255 24.98 -13.42 8.04
N ASN A 256 25.20 -12.50 7.10
CA ASN A 256 26.44 -12.44 6.34
C ASN A 256 27.66 -12.26 7.25
N LYS A 257 27.57 -11.42 8.27
CA LYS A 257 28.63 -11.19 9.25
C LYS A 257 28.90 -12.41 10.12
N GLU A 258 27.86 -13.12 10.53
CA GLU A 258 27.98 -14.37 11.24
C GLU A 258 28.75 -15.40 10.41
N TRP A 259 28.37 -15.56 9.14
CA TRP A 259 29.10 -16.46 8.22
C TRP A 259 30.57 -16.05 8.04
N GLU A 260 30.88 -14.76 7.84
CA GLU A 260 32.27 -14.29 7.79
C GLU A 260 33.06 -14.67 9.07
N ASN A 261 32.43 -14.57 10.24
CA ASN A 261 33.08 -14.94 11.50
C ASN A 261 33.36 -16.43 11.57
N LEU A 262 32.41 -17.27 11.13
CA LEU A 262 32.61 -18.71 11.02
C LEU A 262 33.76 -19.07 10.07
N GLN A 263 33.84 -18.40 8.91
CA GLN A 263 34.96 -18.58 7.97
C GLN A 263 36.31 -18.21 8.60
N LYS A 264 36.40 -17.12 9.37
CA LYS A 264 37.59 -16.72 10.11
C LYS A 264 38.03 -17.77 11.15
N MET A 265 37.06 -18.48 11.75
CA MET A 265 37.27 -19.60 12.67
C MET A 265 37.62 -20.89 11.94
N ARG A 266 37.74 -20.88 10.61
CA ARG A 266 38.00 -22.02 9.72
C ARG A 266 36.90 -23.10 9.79
N MET A 267 35.66 -22.70 10.06
CA MET A 267 34.50 -23.57 10.00
C MET A 267 33.95 -23.55 8.56
N THR A 268 33.87 -24.74 7.95
CA THR A 268 33.35 -24.93 6.60
C THR A 268 31.83 -25.08 6.63
N VAL A 269 31.12 -23.94 6.75
CA VAL A 269 29.67 -23.87 6.69
C VAL A 269 29.32 -23.00 5.50
N SER A 270 28.36 -23.43 4.64
CA SER A 270 27.93 -22.59 3.51
C SER A 270 27.09 -21.42 4.03
N LEU A 271 27.11 -20.32 3.31
CA LEU A 271 26.25 -19.17 3.61
C LEU A 271 24.76 -19.56 3.44
N TYR A 272 24.47 -20.42 2.45
CA TYR A 272 23.11 -20.87 2.23
C TYR A 272 22.57 -21.69 3.39
N ASP A 273 23.37 -22.61 3.97
CA ASP A 273 22.99 -23.36 5.17
C ASP A 273 22.66 -22.42 6.34
N ARG A 274 23.38 -21.29 6.47
CA ARG A 274 23.04 -20.27 7.48
C ARG A 274 21.67 -19.65 7.22
N TYR A 275 21.37 -19.25 5.97
CA TYR A 275 20.06 -18.74 5.61
C TYR A 275 18.94 -19.76 5.86
N VAL A 276 19.15 -21.03 5.54
CA VAL A 276 18.16 -22.10 5.80
C VAL A 276 17.80 -22.17 7.28
N VAL A 277 18.76 -22.06 8.20
CA VAL A 277 18.47 -21.99 9.65
C VAL A 277 17.52 -20.84 9.97
N TYR A 278 17.80 -19.63 9.45
CA TYR A 278 16.92 -18.47 9.68
C TYR A 278 15.56 -18.60 9.00
N PHE A 279 15.45 -19.29 7.86
CA PHE A 279 14.16 -19.60 7.25
C PHE A 279 13.33 -20.54 8.15
N HIS A 280 13.95 -21.51 8.80
CA HIS A 280 13.29 -22.36 9.79
C HIS A 280 12.87 -21.57 11.03
N ASP A 281 13.72 -20.65 11.51
CA ASP A 281 13.38 -19.75 12.61
C ASP A 281 12.21 -18.83 12.26
N LEU A 282 12.14 -18.32 11.03
CA LEU A 282 11.01 -17.55 10.53
C LEU A 282 9.72 -18.37 10.42
N ASN A 283 9.84 -19.67 10.15
CA ASN A 283 8.67 -20.55 10.09
C ASN A 283 8.12 -20.90 11.49
N SER A 284 8.99 -21.15 12.47
CA SER A 284 8.62 -21.70 13.79
C SER A 284 8.69 -20.70 14.94
N GLY A 285 9.43 -19.61 14.76
CA GLY A 285 9.82 -18.70 15.82
C GLY A 285 11.05 -19.17 16.58
N ALA A 286 11.95 -18.26 16.94
CA ALA A 286 13.18 -18.57 17.67
C ALA A 286 13.71 -17.36 18.46
N LYS A 287 14.52 -17.64 19.50
CA LYS A 287 15.42 -16.64 20.07
C LYS A 287 16.80 -16.82 19.44
N VAL A 288 17.30 -15.79 18.80
CA VAL A 288 18.56 -15.81 18.08
C VAL A 288 19.52 -14.78 18.67
N THR A 289 20.79 -15.15 18.76
CA THR A 289 21.87 -14.24 19.14
C THR A 289 22.63 -13.86 17.87
N LEU A 290 22.60 -12.57 17.53
CA LEU A 290 23.14 -12.02 16.30
C LEU A 290 24.33 -11.11 16.59
N PRO A 291 25.33 -11.02 15.68
CA PRO A 291 26.38 -10.02 15.77
C PRO A 291 25.79 -8.62 15.87
N ALA A 292 26.29 -7.80 16.78
CA ALA A 292 25.91 -6.40 16.88
C ALA A 292 26.34 -5.64 15.62
N PHE A 293 25.48 -4.74 15.14
CA PHE A 293 25.72 -3.96 13.93
C PHE A 293 25.78 -2.47 14.22
N GLY A 294 26.83 -1.79 13.73
CA GLY A 294 26.95 -0.33 13.87
C GLY A 294 27.31 0.21 15.26
N LYS A 295 27.66 -0.68 16.23
CA LYS A 295 28.03 -0.24 17.58
C LYS A 295 29.46 0.26 17.71
N LYS A 296 29.66 1.20 18.65
CA LYS A 296 31.00 1.76 18.96
C LYS A 296 31.81 0.78 19.80
N THR A 297 33.13 0.97 19.77
CA THR A 297 34.08 0.17 20.58
C THR A 297 33.70 0.21 22.07
N GLY A 298 33.54 -0.97 22.68
CA GLY A 298 33.18 -1.11 24.11
C GLY A 298 31.72 -1.48 24.38
N GLU A 299 30.86 -1.55 23.36
CA GLU A 299 29.48 -2.07 23.46
C GLU A 299 29.44 -3.59 23.21
N ALA A 300 28.30 -4.22 23.53
CA ALA A 300 28.11 -5.65 23.35
C ALA A 300 28.39 -6.08 21.90
N ILE A 301 29.12 -7.17 21.72
CA ILE A 301 29.50 -7.74 20.42
C ILE A 301 28.32 -8.49 19.80
N GLU A 302 27.40 -8.98 20.62
CA GLU A 302 26.24 -9.77 20.21
C GLU A 302 24.97 -9.23 20.86
N GLU A 303 23.84 -9.42 20.19
CA GLU A 303 22.50 -9.03 20.65
C GLU A 303 21.54 -10.19 20.50
N THR A 304 20.74 -10.45 21.55
CA THR A 304 19.67 -11.45 21.50
C THR A 304 18.38 -10.81 21.02
N HIS A 305 17.80 -11.41 20.00
CA HIS A 305 16.52 -10.99 19.41
C HIS A 305 15.52 -12.13 19.41
N GLU A 306 14.25 -11.80 19.45
CA GLU A 306 13.16 -12.75 19.24
C GLU A 306 12.66 -12.62 17.80
N ILE A 307 12.72 -13.72 17.04
CA ILE A 307 12.10 -13.88 15.73
C ILE A 307 10.76 -14.56 15.95
N PHE A 308 9.68 -13.90 15.57
CA PHE A 308 8.35 -14.48 15.65
C PHE A 308 8.06 -15.37 14.44
N ALA A 309 7.20 -16.37 14.60
CA ALA A 309 6.84 -17.26 13.52
C ALA A 309 6.01 -16.54 12.44
N TYR A 310 6.54 -16.50 11.21
CA TYR A 310 5.86 -16.01 10.02
C TYR A 310 5.51 -17.18 9.09
N ASN A 311 4.62 -18.06 9.52
CA ASN A 311 4.37 -19.36 8.88
C ASN A 311 3.28 -19.33 7.79
N GLY A 312 3.11 -18.24 7.07
CA GLY A 312 2.13 -18.09 5.97
C GLY A 312 2.36 -18.99 4.74
N GLY A 313 3.28 -19.98 4.81
CA GLY A 313 3.61 -20.89 3.71
C GLY A 313 4.97 -20.61 3.05
N LEU A 314 5.38 -19.35 2.97
CA LEU A 314 6.63 -18.94 2.32
C LEU A 314 7.88 -19.58 2.94
N PHE A 315 7.94 -19.64 4.28
CA PHE A 315 9.06 -20.22 5.04
C PHE A 315 8.86 -21.67 5.45
N LYS A 316 7.76 -22.33 5.01
CA LYS A 316 7.56 -23.75 5.25
C LYS A 316 8.75 -24.53 4.70
N THR A 317 9.23 -25.51 5.47
CA THR A 317 10.32 -26.41 5.07
C THR A 317 10.08 -26.96 3.68
N ASP A 318 11.08 -26.86 2.83
CA ASP A 318 11.08 -27.33 1.45
C ASP A 318 12.36 -28.13 1.23
N GLU A 319 12.26 -29.46 1.45
CA GLU A 319 13.42 -30.37 1.39
C GLU A 319 14.18 -30.27 0.07
N PHE A 320 13.50 -29.99 -1.04
CA PHE A 320 14.16 -29.77 -2.31
C PHE A 320 14.98 -28.48 -2.30
N LEU A 321 14.35 -27.35 -1.95
CA LEU A 321 14.98 -26.04 -1.93
C LEU A 321 16.10 -26.00 -0.88
N ASP A 322 15.81 -26.47 0.34
CA ASP A 322 16.70 -26.33 1.51
C ASP A 322 18.00 -27.17 1.37
N ASN A 323 18.04 -28.16 0.45
CA ASN A 323 19.21 -29.00 0.15
C ASN A 323 19.96 -28.61 -1.14
N LEU A 324 19.58 -27.51 -1.81
CA LEU A 324 20.30 -27.05 -3.01
C LEU A 324 21.69 -26.51 -2.67
N LYS A 325 22.64 -26.73 -3.56
CA LYS A 325 23.97 -26.14 -3.49
C LYS A 325 23.98 -24.78 -4.17
N ILE A 326 24.45 -23.75 -3.47
CA ILE A 326 24.55 -22.37 -3.97
C ILE A 326 25.96 -21.87 -3.65
N ASP A 327 26.54 -21.10 -4.58
CA ASP A 327 27.84 -20.46 -4.39
C ASP A 327 27.74 -19.34 -3.33
N ASP A 328 28.61 -19.43 -2.30
CA ASP A 328 28.61 -18.50 -1.17
C ASP A 328 28.91 -17.07 -1.58
N GLN A 329 29.84 -16.85 -2.51
CA GLN A 329 30.24 -15.50 -2.92
C GLN A 329 29.17 -14.83 -3.77
N LEU A 330 28.49 -15.60 -4.63
CA LEU A 330 27.35 -15.13 -5.37
C LEU A 330 26.24 -14.69 -4.41
N LEU A 331 25.87 -15.55 -3.48
CA LEU A 331 24.81 -15.28 -2.52
C LEU A 331 25.15 -14.07 -1.64
N TYR A 332 26.37 -14.00 -1.13
CA TYR A 332 26.87 -12.86 -0.34
C TYR A 332 26.78 -11.54 -1.09
N SER A 333 27.30 -11.50 -2.32
CA SER A 333 27.39 -10.25 -3.09
C SER A 333 26.02 -9.68 -3.42
N TYR A 334 25.06 -10.51 -3.82
CA TYR A 334 23.72 -10.06 -4.18
C TYR A 334 22.88 -9.70 -2.97
N THR A 335 22.91 -10.50 -1.90
CA THR A 335 22.17 -10.19 -0.66
C THR A 335 22.71 -8.92 0.00
N HIS A 336 24.04 -8.71 -0.03
CA HIS A 336 24.66 -7.48 0.47
C HIS A 336 24.23 -6.27 -0.35
N LYS A 337 24.25 -6.37 -1.68
CA LYS A 337 23.85 -5.28 -2.57
C LYS A 337 22.38 -4.89 -2.41
N LEU A 338 21.48 -5.87 -2.32
CA LEU A 338 20.06 -5.59 -2.13
C LEU A 338 19.74 -5.03 -0.74
N SER A 339 20.56 -5.33 0.29
CA SER A 339 20.41 -4.73 1.62
C SER A 339 20.83 -3.25 1.70
N ASP A 340 21.29 -2.63 0.62
CA ASP A 340 21.56 -1.19 0.55
C ASP A 340 20.29 -0.37 0.23
N TYR A 341 19.23 -1.00 -0.24
CA TYR A 341 17.94 -0.33 -0.47
C TYR A 341 17.18 -0.14 0.83
N ASP A 342 16.48 0.99 0.95
CA ASP A 342 15.52 1.23 2.04
C ASP A 342 14.11 0.79 1.61
N PHE A 343 13.71 -0.38 2.07
CA PHE A 343 12.41 -0.98 1.77
C PHE A 343 11.25 -0.41 2.62
N GLN A 344 11.54 0.53 3.52
CA GLN A 344 10.51 1.26 4.26
C GLN A 344 10.12 2.55 3.56
N SER A 345 11.11 3.35 3.13
CA SER A 345 10.90 4.71 2.66
C SER A 345 11.05 4.90 1.16
N ASP A 346 11.98 4.17 0.51
CA ASP A 346 12.32 4.37 -0.89
C ASP A 346 11.69 3.32 -1.83
N VAL A 347 11.26 2.18 -1.29
CA VAL A 347 10.68 1.06 -2.05
C VAL A 347 9.26 0.77 -1.57
N ASP A 348 8.26 1.06 -2.40
CA ASP A 348 6.87 0.66 -2.12
C ASP A 348 6.66 -0.83 -2.43
N VAL A 349 5.80 -1.51 -1.64
CA VAL A 349 5.40 -2.91 -1.89
C VAL A 349 4.82 -3.11 -3.30
N ASN A 350 4.26 -2.08 -3.91
CA ASN A 350 3.75 -2.12 -5.29
C ASN A 350 4.84 -2.42 -6.34
N ILE A 351 6.12 -2.21 -6.00
CA ILE A 351 7.24 -2.60 -6.87
C ILE A 351 7.27 -4.10 -7.14
N LEU A 352 6.75 -4.92 -6.19
CA LEU A 352 6.64 -6.36 -6.38
C LEU A 352 5.82 -6.70 -7.62
N GLY A 353 4.76 -5.92 -7.89
CA GLY A 353 3.96 -6.05 -9.12
C GLY A 353 4.78 -5.78 -10.39
N HIS A 354 5.62 -4.76 -10.38
CA HIS A 354 6.51 -4.43 -11.50
C HIS A 354 7.61 -5.49 -11.70
N ILE A 355 8.21 -5.97 -10.61
CA ILE A 355 9.21 -7.06 -10.65
C ILE A 355 8.59 -8.30 -11.28
N PHE A 356 7.36 -8.64 -10.87
CA PHE A 356 6.64 -9.78 -11.38
C PHE A 356 6.29 -9.64 -12.87
N GLU A 357 5.68 -8.52 -13.28
CA GLU A 357 5.32 -8.27 -14.69
C GLU A 357 6.50 -8.48 -15.63
N ASN A 358 7.68 -8.06 -15.22
CA ASN A 358 8.90 -8.22 -16.01
C ASN A 358 9.45 -9.66 -15.94
N SER A 359 9.28 -10.37 -14.82
CA SER A 359 9.76 -11.75 -14.67
C SER A 359 9.02 -12.77 -15.55
N LEU A 360 7.76 -12.49 -15.92
CA LEU A 360 6.98 -13.35 -16.83
C LEU A 360 7.63 -13.53 -18.20
N ASN A 361 8.29 -12.49 -18.72
CA ASN A 361 9.02 -12.58 -19.99
C ASN A 361 10.23 -13.53 -19.88
N GLU A 362 10.90 -13.54 -18.72
CA GLU A 362 12.07 -14.41 -18.47
C GLU A 362 11.66 -15.90 -18.38
N ILE A 363 10.48 -16.18 -17.79
CA ILE A 363 9.92 -17.55 -17.73
C ILE A 363 9.73 -18.12 -19.12
N ASP A 364 9.22 -17.32 -20.05
CA ASP A 364 8.99 -17.76 -21.41
C ASP A 364 10.27 -17.98 -22.21
N GLU A 365 11.28 -17.15 -22.00
CA GLU A 365 12.60 -17.36 -22.58
C GLU A 365 13.20 -18.69 -22.10
N ILE A 366 13.06 -19.02 -20.82
CA ILE A 366 13.57 -20.27 -20.25
C ILE A 366 12.74 -21.47 -20.76
N LYS A 367 11.42 -21.41 -20.70
CA LYS A 367 10.55 -22.48 -21.22
C LYS A 367 10.79 -22.75 -22.70
N SER A 368 10.95 -21.72 -23.52
CA SER A 368 11.24 -21.89 -24.96
C SER A 368 12.64 -22.44 -25.20
N SER A 369 13.62 -22.13 -24.37
CA SER A 369 14.97 -22.69 -24.45
C SER A 369 15.03 -24.19 -24.05
N LEU A 370 14.10 -24.65 -23.22
CA LEU A 370 14.01 -26.04 -22.77
C LEU A 370 13.32 -26.96 -23.78
N VAL A 371 12.43 -26.44 -24.64
CA VAL A 371 11.68 -27.20 -25.65
C VAL A 371 12.57 -27.61 -26.87
N ILE A 372 13.78 -27.09 -26.99
CA ILE A 372 14.69 -27.36 -28.14
C ILE A 372 15.38 -28.76 -28.06
N VAL A 373 15.12 -29.59 -27.04
CA VAL A 373 15.86 -30.84 -26.82
C VAL A 373 15.32 -32.03 -27.62
N ASP A 374 14.15 -31.97 -28.23
CA ASP A 374 13.53 -33.11 -28.96
C ASP A 374 13.57 -33.04 -30.51
N GLY A 375 14.56 -32.36 -31.07
CA GLY A 375 14.94 -32.58 -32.48
C GLY A 375 14.03 -31.99 -33.57
N GLU A 376 12.95 -31.29 -33.25
CA GLU A 376 12.17 -30.50 -34.19
C GLU A 376 12.53 -29.02 -34.06
N GLN A 377 12.89 -28.37 -35.18
CA GLN A 377 13.18 -26.93 -35.22
C GLN A 377 11.95 -26.16 -34.76
N ALA A 378 11.98 -25.72 -33.52
CA ALA A 378 11.02 -24.73 -33.03
C ALA A 378 11.13 -23.48 -33.91
N LEU A 379 10.00 -22.97 -34.37
CA LEU A 379 9.92 -21.67 -35.05
C LEU A 379 10.62 -20.59 -34.23
N PRO A 380 11.38 -19.68 -34.86
CA PRO A 380 12.11 -18.66 -34.13
C PRO A 380 11.15 -17.87 -33.20
N PHE A 381 11.57 -17.72 -31.97
CA PHE A 381 10.83 -16.96 -30.95
C PHE A 381 10.53 -15.55 -31.47
N ASP A 382 9.26 -15.27 -31.71
CA ASP A 382 8.80 -13.96 -32.19
C ASP A 382 8.79 -12.99 -31.00
N LYS A 383 9.86 -12.23 -30.82
CA LYS A 383 10.01 -11.19 -29.78
C LYS A 383 8.88 -10.15 -29.76
N THR A 384 8.06 -10.09 -30.82
CA THR A 384 6.92 -9.16 -30.91
C THR A 384 5.65 -9.70 -30.24
N LYS A 385 5.61 -11.02 -29.94
CA LYS A 385 4.49 -11.71 -29.28
C LYS A 385 4.90 -12.17 -27.88
N THR A 386 5.35 -11.26 -27.04
CA THR A 386 5.61 -11.57 -25.63
C THR A 386 4.32 -12.06 -24.95
N ARG A 387 4.44 -12.99 -23.98
CA ARG A 387 3.33 -13.52 -23.17
C ARG A 387 2.55 -12.41 -22.49
N ARG A 388 3.22 -11.31 -22.12
CA ARG A 388 2.61 -10.07 -21.66
C ARG A 388 1.46 -9.58 -22.57
N LYS A 389 1.65 -9.63 -23.90
CA LYS A 389 0.60 -9.29 -24.88
C LYS A 389 -0.39 -10.43 -25.09
N LYS A 390 0.08 -11.70 -24.98
CA LYS A 390 -0.74 -12.89 -25.20
C LYS A 390 -1.67 -13.18 -24.02
N ASP A 391 -1.17 -13.03 -22.80
CA ASP A 391 -1.90 -13.30 -21.56
C ASP A 391 -2.51 -12.01 -20.95
N GLY A 392 -2.29 -10.85 -21.60
CA GLY A 392 -2.89 -9.57 -21.20
C GLY A 392 -2.47 -9.07 -19.81
N VAL A 393 -1.28 -9.47 -19.35
CA VAL A 393 -0.78 -9.07 -18.01
C VAL A 393 -0.31 -7.63 -18.06
N PHE A 394 -1.04 -6.75 -17.36
CA PHE A 394 -0.73 -5.34 -17.21
C PHE A 394 -0.86 -4.92 -15.75
N TYR A 395 0.16 -4.29 -15.23
CA TYR A 395 0.05 -3.63 -13.92
C TYR A 395 -0.94 -2.46 -14.00
N THR A 396 -1.92 -2.45 -13.10
CA THR A 396 -2.89 -1.36 -13.02
C THR A 396 -2.35 -0.28 -12.08
N PRO A 397 -2.13 0.95 -12.58
CA PRO A 397 -1.65 2.05 -11.76
C PRO A 397 -2.54 2.31 -10.53
N LYS A 398 -1.92 2.67 -9.42
CA LYS A 398 -2.59 2.82 -8.12
C LYS A 398 -3.74 3.84 -8.11
N TYR A 399 -3.66 4.92 -8.92
CA TYR A 399 -4.77 5.88 -9.03
C TYR A 399 -6.02 5.26 -9.66
N ILE A 400 -5.85 4.27 -10.56
CA ILE A 400 -6.98 3.54 -11.18
C ILE A 400 -7.57 2.57 -10.17
N THR A 401 -6.74 1.78 -9.45
CA THR A 401 -7.23 0.85 -8.44
C THR A 401 -7.95 1.59 -7.32
N LYS A 402 -7.42 2.74 -6.87
CA LYS A 402 -8.07 3.61 -5.88
C LYS A 402 -9.42 4.09 -6.38
N TYR A 403 -9.49 4.65 -7.59
CA TYR A 403 -10.74 5.14 -8.17
C TYR A 403 -11.81 4.05 -8.24
N ILE A 404 -11.44 2.84 -8.67
CA ILE A 404 -12.38 1.72 -8.78
C ILE A 404 -12.86 1.29 -7.39
N VAL A 405 -11.95 1.14 -6.42
CA VAL A 405 -12.29 0.76 -5.04
C VAL A 405 -13.20 1.81 -4.38
N ASP A 406 -12.88 3.10 -4.52
CA ASP A 406 -13.70 4.17 -3.95
C ASP A 406 -15.12 4.21 -4.54
N ASN A 407 -15.27 3.89 -5.83
CA ASN A 407 -16.56 3.89 -6.54
C ASN A 407 -17.31 2.54 -6.50
N THR A 408 -16.73 1.51 -5.92
CA THR A 408 -17.37 0.20 -5.68
C THR A 408 -17.54 -0.04 -4.19
N ILE A 409 -16.50 -0.45 -3.48
CA ILE A 409 -16.53 -0.72 -2.03
C ILE A 409 -16.91 0.56 -1.26
N GLY A 410 -16.32 1.70 -1.61
CA GLY A 410 -16.61 2.99 -0.98
C GLY A 410 -18.06 3.41 -1.14
N LYS A 411 -18.63 3.18 -2.32
CA LYS A 411 -20.06 3.44 -2.56
C LYS A 411 -20.95 2.57 -1.69
N LEU A 412 -20.69 1.26 -1.60
CA LEU A 412 -21.42 0.35 -0.72
C LEU A 412 -21.33 0.76 0.75
N CYS A 413 -20.15 1.17 1.21
CA CYS A 413 -19.96 1.67 2.57
C CYS A 413 -20.81 2.92 2.84
N ASN A 414 -20.86 3.87 1.90
CA ASN A 414 -21.66 5.08 2.02
C ASN A 414 -23.17 4.76 2.05
N GLU A 415 -23.65 3.90 1.15
CA GLU A 415 -25.03 3.43 1.13
C GLU A 415 -25.41 2.76 2.45
N LYS A 416 -24.52 1.93 3.01
CA LYS A 416 -24.75 1.28 4.31
C LYS A 416 -24.78 2.29 5.46
N LYS A 417 -23.88 3.27 5.49
CA LYS A 417 -23.90 4.35 6.48
C LYS A 417 -25.21 5.14 6.44
N GLU A 418 -25.72 5.43 5.23
CA GLU A 418 -27.01 6.10 5.03
C GLU A 418 -28.18 5.23 5.52
N GLU A 419 -28.20 3.94 5.17
CA GLU A 419 -29.22 2.97 5.59
C GLU A 419 -29.37 2.92 7.12
N ILE A 420 -28.24 2.77 7.83
CA ILE A 420 -28.24 2.69 9.31
C ILE A 420 -28.25 4.07 9.97
N LYS A 421 -28.25 5.15 9.19
CA LYS A 421 -28.19 6.55 9.67
C LYS A 421 -27.01 6.77 10.62
N LEU A 422 -25.82 6.37 10.18
CA LEU A 422 -24.58 6.60 10.90
C LEU A 422 -24.09 8.00 10.53
N LEU A 423 -24.34 8.97 11.41
CA LEU A 423 -24.00 10.39 11.20
C LEU A 423 -22.86 10.77 12.13
N ASP A 424 -21.81 11.36 11.59
CA ASP A 424 -20.63 11.81 12.35
C ASP A 424 -21.02 12.75 13.52
N GLU A 425 -22.04 13.59 13.28
CA GLU A 425 -22.59 14.55 14.25
C GLU A 425 -23.08 13.90 15.55
N ASP A 426 -23.57 12.67 15.49
CA ASP A 426 -24.04 11.93 16.66
C ASP A 426 -22.90 11.52 17.61
N TYR A 427 -21.65 11.56 17.15
CA TYR A 427 -20.46 11.09 17.87
C TYR A 427 -19.52 12.21 18.33
N THR A 428 -20.01 13.44 18.45
CA THR A 428 -19.23 14.58 18.90
C THR A 428 -18.92 14.55 20.41
N SER A 429 -17.95 15.35 20.84
CA SER A 429 -17.55 15.45 22.26
C SER A 429 -18.67 15.95 23.19
N THR A 430 -19.65 16.69 22.65
CA THR A 430 -20.90 17.06 23.37
C THR A 430 -21.78 15.85 23.68
N SER A 431 -21.54 14.72 23.05
CA SER A 431 -22.21 13.44 23.34
C SER A 431 -21.96 12.91 24.77
N SER A 432 -21.00 13.49 25.49
CA SER A 432 -20.82 13.19 26.94
C SER A 432 -22.06 13.47 27.78
N VAL A 433 -22.98 14.31 27.28
CA VAL A 433 -24.27 14.64 27.92
C VAL A 433 -25.35 13.61 27.59
N TYR A 434 -25.11 12.69 26.64
CA TYR A 434 -26.11 11.68 26.27
C TYR A 434 -26.45 10.75 27.42
N GLN A 435 -27.75 10.45 27.55
CA GLN A 435 -28.21 9.41 28.46
C GLN A 435 -27.54 8.08 28.12
N LYS A 436 -27.26 7.28 29.13
CA LYS A 436 -26.60 5.96 29.00
C LYS A 436 -27.24 5.05 27.93
N LYS A 437 -28.57 5.16 27.74
CA LYS A 437 -29.33 4.40 26.73
C LYS A 437 -29.01 4.85 25.30
N THR A 438 -28.89 6.16 25.05
CA THR A 438 -28.56 6.73 23.74
C THR A 438 -27.13 6.39 23.37
N LYS A 439 -26.19 6.52 24.33
CA LYS A 439 -24.79 6.16 24.12
C LYS A 439 -24.61 4.68 23.73
N LYS A 440 -25.38 3.77 24.38
CA LYS A 440 -25.38 2.35 24.03
C LYS A 440 -25.89 2.13 22.61
N ALA A 441 -26.99 2.76 22.22
CA ALA A 441 -27.56 2.60 20.88
C ALA A 441 -26.58 3.08 19.78
N LEU A 442 -25.79 4.14 20.02
CA LEU A 442 -24.78 4.61 19.10
C LEU A 442 -23.58 3.64 18.99
N LEU A 443 -23.17 3.04 20.12
CA LEU A 443 -22.14 1.99 20.13
C LEU A 443 -22.61 0.73 19.38
N ASP A 444 -23.87 0.34 19.57
CA ASP A 444 -24.48 -0.81 18.87
C ASP A 444 -24.45 -0.56 17.35
N LYS A 445 -24.78 0.66 16.86
CA LYS A 445 -24.67 1.02 15.44
C LYS A 445 -23.24 0.88 14.90
N LEU A 446 -22.22 1.35 15.66
CA LEU A 446 -20.82 1.20 15.25
C LEU A 446 -20.41 -0.26 15.18
N SER A 447 -20.88 -1.08 16.14
CA SER A 447 -20.64 -2.52 16.15
C SER A 447 -21.30 -3.21 14.96
N ASP A 448 -22.55 -2.86 14.64
CA ASP A 448 -23.28 -3.42 13.49
C ASP A 448 -22.58 -3.07 12.17
N TYR A 449 -22.12 -1.82 12.02
CA TYR A 449 -21.35 -1.40 10.83
C TYR A 449 -20.02 -2.14 10.72
N ARG A 450 -19.30 -2.30 11.83
CA ARG A 450 -18.04 -3.06 11.88
C ARG A 450 -18.23 -4.52 11.48
N ASN A 451 -19.29 -5.15 12.00
CA ASN A 451 -19.61 -6.54 11.66
C ASN A 451 -19.99 -6.68 10.19
N TRP A 452 -20.78 -5.75 9.66
CA TRP A 452 -21.12 -5.72 8.24
C TRP A 452 -19.87 -5.56 7.35
N LEU A 453 -18.93 -4.67 7.72
CA LEU A 453 -17.64 -4.54 7.03
C LEU A 453 -16.86 -5.86 7.01
N LEU A 454 -16.83 -6.60 8.13
CA LEU A 454 -16.15 -7.89 8.23
C LEU A 454 -16.86 -9.03 7.49
N ASP A 455 -18.11 -8.86 7.15
CA ASP A 455 -18.88 -9.87 6.40
C ASP A 455 -18.84 -9.65 4.88
N LEU A 456 -18.37 -8.49 4.42
CA LEU A 456 -18.17 -8.22 2.98
C LEU A 456 -17.15 -9.17 2.37
N THR A 457 -17.48 -9.74 1.23
CA THR A 457 -16.60 -10.59 0.44
C THR A 457 -16.23 -9.91 -0.88
N ILE A 458 -14.92 -9.67 -1.09
CA ILE A 458 -14.38 -8.91 -2.23
C ILE A 458 -13.44 -9.82 -3.00
N CYS A 459 -13.72 -10.02 -4.28
CA CYS A 459 -12.92 -10.89 -5.13
C CYS A 459 -12.34 -10.17 -6.35
N ASP A 460 -11.07 -10.46 -6.63
CA ASP A 460 -10.44 -10.17 -7.93
C ASP A 460 -10.20 -11.50 -8.67
N PRO A 461 -10.98 -11.81 -9.73
CA PRO A 461 -10.90 -13.09 -10.42
C PRO A 461 -9.70 -13.21 -11.39
N ALA A 462 -8.88 -12.15 -11.52
CA ALA A 462 -7.65 -12.11 -12.30
C ALA A 462 -6.62 -11.24 -11.56
N CYS A 463 -6.33 -11.60 -10.30
CA CYS A 463 -5.72 -10.70 -9.34
C CYS A 463 -4.27 -10.31 -9.64
N GLY A 464 -3.59 -11.03 -10.52
CA GLY A 464 -2.18 -10.77 -10.81
C GLY A 464 -1.34 -10.74 -9.53
N SER A 465 -0.53 -9.70 -9.37
CA SER A 465 0.25 -9.44 -8.15
C SER A 465 -0.54 -8.83 -6.99
N GLY A 466 -1.87 -8.74 -7.07
CA GLY A 466 -2.75 -8.29 -6.00
C GLY A 466 -2.95 -6.78 -5.89
N ALA A 467 -2.79 -6.01 -6.97
CA ALA A 467 -2.91 -4.55 -6.93
C ALA A 467 -4.29 -4.06 -6.41
N PHE A 468 -5.38 -4.65 -6.91
CA PHE A 468 -6.74 -4.34 -6.44
C PHE A 468 -6.99 -4.84 -5.02
N LEU A 469 -6.50 -6.04 -4.70
CA LEU A 469 -6.65 -6.64 -3.37
C LEU A 469 -5.96 -5.79 -2.30
N ASN A 470 -4.76 -5.30 -2.58
CA ASN A 470 -4.03 -4.38 -1.70
C ASN A 470 -4.77 -3.06 -1.51
N GLN A 471 -5.38 -2.52 -2.56
CA GLN A 471 -6.15 -1.29 -2.47
C GLN A 471 -7.45 -1.47 -1.69
N ALA A 472 -8.15 -2.60 -1.87
CA ALA A 472 -9.33 -2.96 -1.08
C ALA A 472 -8.98 -3.14 0.40
N LEU A 473 -7.86 -3.79 0.70
CA LEU A 473 -7.33 -3.94 2.06
C LEU A 473 -7.06 -2.57 2.71
N GLU A 474 -6.35 -1.67 2.03
CA GLU A 474 -6.08 -0.30 2.52
C GLU A 474 -7.38 0.46 2.82
N PHE A 475 -8.36 0.34 1.93
CA PHE A 475 -9.66 0.98 2.08
C PHE A 475 -10.41 0.45 3.32
N LEU A 476 -10.50 -0.88 3.48
CA LEU A 476 -11.20 -1.48 4.63
C LEU A 476 -10.50 -1.15 5.97
N ILE A 477 -9.17 -1.12 6.00
CA ILE A 477 -8.42 -0.68 7.19
C ILE A 477 -8.80 0.76 7.54
N ALA A 478 -8.90 1.65 6.56
CA ALA A 478 -9.29 3.04 6.78
C ALA A 478 -10.72 3.17 7.31
N GLU A 479 -11.67 2.37 6.78
CA GLU A 479 -13.06 2.33 7.28
C GLU A 479 -13.17 1.83 8.71
N HIS A 480 -12.40 0.81 9.09
CA HIS A 480 -12.37 0.35 10.49
C HIS A 480 -11.75 1.38 11.42
N ARG A 481 -10.72 2.10 11.00
CA ARG A 481 -10.15 3.22 11.76
C ARG A 481 -11.13 4.37 11.94
N TYR A 482 -11.93 4.67 10.92
CA TYR A 482 -13.03 5.63 11.03
C TYR A 482 -14.02 5.23 12.14
N VAL A 483 -14.39 3.94 12.24
CA VAL A 483 -15.24 3.42 13.32
C VAL A 483 -14.56 3.59 14.68
N ASP A 484 -13.26 3.29 14.79
CA ASP A 484 -12.48 3.48 16.03
C ASP A 484 -12.46 4.96 16.46
N GLU A 485 -12.33 5.90 15.52
CA GLU A 485 -12.35 7.33 15.80
C GLU A 485 -13.71 7.81 16.33
N LEU A 486 -14.82 7.36 15.71
CA LEU A 486 -16.16 7.69 16.19
C LEU A 486 -16.41 7.11 17.59
N GLN A 487 -15.95 5.89 17.83
CA GLN A 487 -16.07 5.25 19.13
C GLN A 487 -15.29 6.03 20.20
N ALA A 488 -14.04 6.43 19.90
CA ALA A 488 -13.21 7.21 20.82
C ALA A 488 -13.84 8.58 21.14
N LYS A 489 -14.37 9.28 20.13
CA LYS A 489 -15.11 10.55 20.32
C LYS A 489 -16.32 10.37 21.25
N LEU A 490 -17.12 9.32 21.04
CA LEU A 490 -18.30 9.03 21.84
C LEU A 490 -17.96 8.66 23.29
N MET A 491 -16.85 7.95 23.51
CA MET A 491 -16.42 7.52 24.85
C MET A 491 -15.66 8.61 25.60
N GLY A 492 -15.08 9.58 24.90
CA GLY A 492 -14.18 10.59 25.47
C GLY A 492 -12.81 10.03 25.87
N ASP A 493 -12.47 8.86 25.36
CA ASP A 493 -11.23 8.14 25.64
C ASP A 493 -10.20 8.33 24.53
N ALA A 494 -8.95 7.94 24.79
CA ALA A 494 -7.96 7.83 23.72
C ALA A 494 -8.40 6.77 22.69
N MET A 495 -8.16 7.05 21.42
CA MET A 495 -8.46 6.11 20.34
C MET A 495 -7.67 4.82 20.53
N ILE A 496 -8.36 3.70 20.66
CA ILE A 496 -7.78 2.36 20.66
C ILE A 496 -7.96 1.80 19.26
N LEU A 497 -6.86 1.64 18.52
CA LEU A 497 -6.89 1.03 17.20
C LEU A 497 -7.28 -0.45 17.34
N SER A 498 -8.33 -0.84 16.65
CA SER A 498 -8.69 -2.24 16.54
C SER A 498 -7.67 -2.97 15.66
N ASP A 499 -7.29 -4.16 16.10
CA ASP A 499 -6.40 -5.03 15.37
C ASP A 499 -7.20 -5.89 14.39
N ILE A 500 -7.46 -5.30 13.24
CA ILE A 500 -8.44 -5.80 12.29
C ILE A 500 -7.82 -6.36 11.00
N GLU A 501 -6.56 -6.02 10.71
CA GLU A 501 -5.93 -6.30 9.43
C GLU A 501 -5.96 -7.79 9.06
N ASN A 502 -5.71 -8.67 10.03
CA ASN A 502 -5.75 -10.12 9.82
C ASN A 502 -7.18 -10.62 9.55
N SER A 503 -8.16 -10.06 10.28
CA SER A 503 -9.57 -10.41 10.06
C SER A 503 -10.05 -10.00 8.66
N ILE A 504 -9.59 -8.85 8.16
CA ILE A 504 -9.88 -8.40 6.80
C ILE A 504 -9.26 -9.37 5.78
N LEU A 505 -8.01 -9.79 5.96
CA LEU A 505 -7.35 -10.74 5.07
C LEU A 505 -8.06 -12.10 5.03
N GLU A 506 -8.53 -12.58 6.18
CA GLU A 506 -9.18 -13.89 6.29
C GLU A 506 -10.62 -13.89 5.77
N ARG A 507 -11.33 -12.79 5.91
CA ARG A 507 -12.77 -12.75 5.71
C ARG A 507 -13.23 -11.98 4.49
N ASN A 508 -12.46 -10.94 4.09
CA ASN A 508 -12.92 -10.00 3.08
C ASN A 508 -12.21 -10.14 1.74
N ILE A 509 -10.94 -10.55 1.71
CA ILE A 509 -10.08 -10.45 0.52
C ILE A 509 -9.92 -11.82 -0.13
N TYR A 510 -10.36 -11.92 -1.38
CA TYR A 510 -10.28 -13.13 -2.20
C TYR A 510 -9.67 -12.81 -3.57
N GLY A 511 -8.93 -13.76 -4.13
CA GLY A 511 -8.33 -13.59 -5.43
C GLY A 511 -8.09 -14.90 -6.16
N VAL A 512 -8.16 -14.86 -7.47
CA VAL A 512 -7.80 -15.99 -8.33
C VAL A 512 -6.89 -15.50 -9.43
N ASP A 513 -5.85 -16.24 -9.76
CA ASP A 513 -5.02 -15.98 -10.93
C ASP A 513 -4.60 -17.30 -11.59
N LEU A 514 -4.41 -17.27 -12.91
CA LEU A 514 -3.99 -18.44 -13.68
C LEU A 514 -2.53 -18.83 -13.38
N ASN A 515 -1.72 -17.88 -12.95
CA ASN A 515 -0.29 -18.03 -12.76
C ASN A 515 0.06 -18.23 -11.28
N ASP A 516 0.77 -19.31 -10.96
CA ASP A 516 1.19 -19.66 -9.59
C ASP A 516 2.10 -18.58 -8.99
N GLU A 517 3.01 -18.01 -9.78
CA GLU A 517 3.94 -16.98 -9.33
C GLU A 517 3.18 -15.68 -8.98
N SER A 518 2.16 -15.32 -9.76
CA SER A 518 1.28 -14.18 -9.44
C SER A 518 0.61 -14.34 -8.08
N VAL A 519 0.06 -15.53 -7.84
CA VAL A 519 -0.62 -15.87 -6.58
C VAL A 519 0.32 -15.73 -5.38
N GLU A 520 1.55 -16.25 -5.49
CA GLU A 520 2.53 -16.15 -4.39
C GLU A 520 2.95 -14.69 -4.14
N ILE A 521 3.12 -13.87 -5.18
CA ILE A 521 3.42 -12.45 -5.03
C ILE A 521 2.23 -11.67 -4.46
N ALA A 522 1.00 -11.97 -4.88
CA ALA A 522 -0.19 -11.37 -4.28
C ALA A 522 -0.26 -11.66 -2.77
N LYS A 523 -0.04 -12.91 -2.36
CA LYS A 523 0.06 -13.28 -0.95
C LYS A 523 1.17 -12.53 -0.23
N LEU A 524 2.37 -12.47 -0.82
CA LEU A 524 3.52 -11.75 -0.25
C LEU A 524 3.21 -10.27 -0.05
N SER A 525 2.62 -9.61 -1.04
CA SER A 525 2.28 -8.19 -0.97
C SER A 525 1.24 -7.88 0.12
N LEU A 526 0.23 -8.74 0.26
CA LEU A 526 -0.78 -8.64 1.32
C LEU A 526 -0.17 -8.86 2.72
N TRP A 527 0.70 -9.86 2.87
CA TRP A 527 1.41 -10.12 4.14
C TRP A 527 2.28 -8.94 4.56
N LEU A 528 3.06 -8.39 3.63
CA LEU A 528 3.93 -7.25 3.93
C LEU A 528 3.16 -6.00 4.38
N ARG A 529 1.89 -5.85 3.97
CA ARG A 529 1.04 -4.74 4.42
C ARG A 529 0.42 -4.94 5.79
N THR A 530 0.19 -6.20 6.20
CA THR A 530 -0.52 -6.54 7.43
C THR A 530 0.37 -7.16 8.49
N ALA A 531 1.62 -7.48 8.16
CA ALA A 531 2.56 -8.06 9.10
C ALA A 531 2.80 -7.14 10.29
N GLN A 532 2.64 -7.69 11.49
CA GLN A 532 2.85 -7.01 12.77
C GLN A 532 3.80 -7.82 13.63
N LYS A 533 4.67 -7.11 14.37
CA LYS A 533 5.61 -7.74 15.29
C LYS A 533 4.87 -8.59 16.32
N GLY A 534 5.30 -9.85 16.45
CA GLY A 534 4.71 -10.78 17.41
C GLY A 534 3.49 -11.54 16.92
N ARG A 535 3.11 -11.39 15.65
CA ARG A 535 1.98 -12.10 15.07
C ARG A 535 2.37 -13.05 13.96
N LYS A 536 1.74 -14.21 13.97
CA LYS A 536 1.85 -15.17 12.86
C LYS A 536 1.15 -14.61 11.63
N LEU A 537 1.74 -14.80 10.46
CA LEU A 537 1.07 -14.56 9.20
C LEU A 537 -0.02 -15.61 8.97
N ASN A 538 -1.17 -15.16 8.48
CA ASN A 538 -2.25 -16.06 8.13
C ASN A 538 -1.92 -16.83 6.85
N SER A 539 -2.39 -18.07 6.76
CA SER A 539 -2.34 -18.79 5.49
C SER A 539 -3.40 -18.21 4.54
N LEU A 540 -2.97 -17.52 3.50
CA LEU A 540 -3.86 -16.98 2.47
C LEU A 540 -4.25 -18.01 1.39
N ASN A 541 -3.89 -19.29 1.57
CA ASN A 541 -4.14 -20.35 0.57
C ASN A 541 -5.64 -20.62 0.36
N ASN A 542 -6.49 -20.31 1.33
CA ASN A 542 -7.93 -20.47 1.19
C ASN A 542 -8.58 -19.31 0.43
N ASN A 543 -7.94 -18.14 0.42
CA ASN A 543 -8.49 -16.91 -0.13
C ASN A 543 -7.87 -16.53 -1.47
N ILE A 544 -6.57 -16.76 -1.64
CA ILE A 544 -5.84 -16.44 -2.88
C ILE A 544 -5.41 -17.74 -3.53
N LYS A 545 -6.03 -18.07 -4.66
CA LYS A 545 -5.92 -19.38 -5.29
C LYS A 545 -5.40 -19.29 -6.71
N CYS A 546 -4.76 -20.37 -7.15
CA CYS A 546 -4.33 -20.53 -8.52
C CYS A 546 -5.33 -21.37 -9.31
N GLY A 547 -5.78 -20.86 -10.46
CA GLY A 547 -6.68 -21.58 -11.34
C GLY A 547 -7.19 -20.72 -12.49
N ASN A 548 -7.84 -21.36 -13.43
CA ASN A 548 -8.50 -20.70 -14.54
C ASN A 548 -9.92 -20.28 -14.12
N SER A 549 -10.08 -19.05 -13.68
CA SER A 549 -11.35 -18.49 -13.18
C SER A 549 -12.53 -18.56 -14.17
N LEU A 550 -12.27 -18.92 -15.44
CA LEU A 550 -13.26 -19.01 -16.50
C LEU A 550 -13.65 -20.44 -16.86
N ILE A 551 -12.85 -21.45 -16.48
CA ILE A 551 -12.99 -22.82 -16.98
C ILE A 551 -12.90 -23.80 -15.82
N ASP A 552 -13.98 -24.49 -15.54
CA ASP A 552 -14.09 -25.54 -14.53
C ASP A 552 -13.94 -26.95 -15.12
N ASP A 553 -13.91 -27.06 -16.47
CA ASP A 553 -13.75 -28.32 -17.17
C ASP A 553 -12.28 -28.78 -17.17
N ILE A 554 -12.06 -29.92 -16.54
CA ILE A 554 -10.73 -30.53 -16.41
C ILE A 554 -10.16 -31.04 -17.73
N GLU A 555 -11.03 -31.43 -18.70
CA GLU A 555 -10.59 -31.85 -20.01
C GLU A 555 -10.04 -30.69 -20.84
N VAL A 556 -10.48 -29.47 -20.52
CA VAL A 556 -10.10 -28.24 -21.22
C VAL A 556 -8.93 -27.53 -20.52
N ALA A 557 -9.01 -27.30 -19.20
CA ALA A 557 -8.05 -26.52 -18.42
C ALA A 557 -7.03 -27.38 -17.67
N GLY A 558 -7.19 -28.72 -17.70
CA GLY A 558 -6.30 -29.64 -17.00
C GLY A 558 -6.28 -29.36 -15.49
N GLU A 559 -5.09 -29.36 -14.91
CA GLU A 559 -4.89 -29.08 -13.47
C GLU A 559 -5.27 -27.65 -13.05
N LYS A 560 -5.47 -26.74 -14.02
CA LYS A 560 -5.88 -25.36 -13.77
C LYS A 560 -7.40 -25.16 -13.80
N ALA A 561 -8.20 -26.22 -14.05
CA ALA A 561 -9.66 -26.13 -13.97
C ALA A 561 -10.10 -25.62 -12.61
N PHE A 562 -11.01 -24.64 -12.59
CA PHE A 562 -11.36 -23.92 -11.36
C PHE A 562 -12.88 -23.86 -11.20
N SER A 563 -13.40 -24.54 -10.19
CA SER A 563 -14.82 -24.48 -9.83
C SER A 563 -14.99 -23.56 -8.62
N TRP A 564 -15.64 -22.43 -8.84
CA TRP A 564 -15.87 -21.40 -7.83
C TRP A 564 -16.57 -21.94 -6.58
N GLU A 565 -17.60 -22.75 -6.74
CA GLU A 565 -18.37 -23.33 -5.64
C GLU A 565 -17.55 -24.33 -4.81
N LYS A 566 -16.66 -25.09 -5.44
CA LYS A 566 -15.77 -26.04 -4.75
C LYS A 566 -14.63 -25.34 -4.04
N GLU A 567 -14.12 -24.27 -4.64
CA GLU A 567 -12.97 -23.55 -4.13
C GLU A 567 -13.34 -22.57 -3.00
N PHE A 568 -14.54 -21.95 -3.06
CA PHE A 568 -15.04 -21.01 -2.07
C PHE A 568 -16.43 -21.40 -1.52
N PRO A 569 -16.57 -22.59 -0.93
CA PRO A 569 -17.87 -23.13 -0.53
C PRO A 569 -18.61 -22.22 0.46
N ASP A 570 -17.92 -21.61 1.40
CA ASP A 570 -18.52 -20.74 2.42
C ASP A 570 -19.08 -19.44 1.83
N VAL A 571 -18.46 -18.92 0.78
CA VAL A 571 -18.92 -17.73 0.05
C VAL A 571 -20.15 -18.07 -0.79
N PHE A 572 -20.08 -19.17 -1.55
CA PHE A 572 -21.19 -19.57 -2.42
C PHE A 572 -22.40 -20.09 -1.63
N ALA A 573 -22.21 -20.63 -0.43
CA ALA A 573 -23.31 -20.94 0.47
C ALA A 573 -24.11 -19.70 0.92
N LYS A 574 -23.50 -18.51 0.87
CA LYS A 574 -24.13 -17.20 1.16
C LYS A 574 -24.69 -16.50 -0.09
N GLY A 575 -24.50 -17.05 -1.28
CA GLY A 575 -25.00 -16.50 -2.56
C GLY A 575 -23.94 -15.92 -3.49
N GLY A 576 -22.65 -15.99 -3.13
CA GLY A 576 -21.53 -15.50 -3.93
C GLY A 576 -20.78 -14.33 -3.28
N PHE A 577 -19.93 -13.66 -4.04
CA PHE A 577 -19.18 -12.49 -3.59
C PHE A 577 -20.04 -11.23 -3.62
N ASP A 578 -19.85 -10.34 -2.63
CA ASP A 578 -20.55 -9.06 -2.57
C ASP A 578 -19.98 -8.05 -3.58
N VAL A 579 -18.67 -8.12 -3.85
CA VAL A 579 -17.98 -7.21 -4.76
C VAL A 579 -16.98 -7.95 -5.61
N ILE A 580 -17.05 -7.71 -6.93
CA ILE A 580 -16.03 -8.14 -7.90
C ILE A 580 -15.28 -6.91 -8.39
N ILE A 581 -13.98 -6.89 -8.23
CA ILE A 581 -13.08 -5.83 -8.70
C ILE A 581 -11.93 -6.44 -9.48
N GLY A 582 -11.40 -5.74 -10.48
CA GLY A 582 -10.24 -6.22 -11.21
C GLY A 582 -10.07 -5.52 -12.56
N ASN A 583 -8.97 -5.85 -13.22
CA ASN A 583 -8.71 -5.46 -14.60
C ASN A 583 -8.34 -6.72 -15.40
N PRO A 584 -9.35 -7.54 -15.80
CA PRO A 584 -9.10 -8.79 -16.50
C PRO A 584 -8.47 -8.56 -17.88
N PRO A 585 -7.68 -9.53 -18.39
CA PRO A 585 -7.03 -9.39 -19.68
C PRO A 585 -8.03 -9.26 -20.83
N TYR A 586 -7.77 -8.31 -21.74
CA TYR A 586 -8.56 -8.09 -22.94
C TYR A 586 -8.09 -9.03 -24.05
N VAL A 587 -8.80 -10.12 -24.28
CA VAL A 587 -8.51 -11.08 -25.35
C VAL A 587 -9.57 -10.97 -26.45
N THR A 588 -9.15 -10.81 -27.70
CA THR A 588 -10.08 -10.85 -28.84
C THR A 588 -10.43 -12.29 -29.20
N VAL A 589 -11.71 -12.56 -29.47
CA VAL A 589 -12.22 -13.89 -29.84
C VAL A 589 -11.42 -14.51 -31.03
N LYS A 590 -10.96 -13.66 -31.95
CA LYS A 590 -10.17 -14.09 -33.11
C LYS A 590 -8.77 -14.63 -32.79
N THR A 591 -8.26 -14.42 -31.63
CA THR A 591 -6.91 -14.86 -31.22
C THR A 591 -6.91 -16.10 -30.35
N ASN A 592 -8.08 -16.57 -29.92
CA ASN A 592 -8.20 -17.74 -29.05
C ASN A 592 -9.11 -18.81 -29.67
N SER A 593 -8.50 -19.91 -30.15
CA SER A 593 -9.20 -21.03 -30.80
C SER A 593 -10.22 -21.73 -29.89
N TYR A 594 -10.10 -21.58 -28.56
CA TYR A 594 -11.03 -22.11 -27.58
C TYR A 594 -12.37 -21.34 -27.61
N PHE A 595 -12.31 -20.01 -27.64
CA PHE A 595 -13.51 -19.19 -27.73
C PHE A 595 -14.24 -19.35 -29.08
N GLU A 596 -13.49 -19.53 -30.18
CA GLU A 596 -14.10 -19.82 -31.48
C GLU A 596 -14.91 -21.13 -31.48
N LYS A 597 -14.43 -22.14 -30.74
CA LYS A 597 -15.10 -23.47 -30.69
C LYS A 597 -16.28 -23.52 -29.72
N ASN A 598 -16.26 -22.74 -28.63
CA ASN A 598 -17.21 -22.85 -27.50
C ASN A 598 -18.08 -21.61 -27.30
N TYR A 599 -18.05 -20.64 -28.22
CA TYR A 599 -18.79 -19.37 -28.10
C TYR A 599 -20.32 -19.57 -27.98
N SER A 600 -20.87 -20.66 -28.50
CA SER A 600 -22.29 -20.99 -28.38
C SER A 600 -22.71 -21.49 -26.99
N THR A 601 -21.77 -21.89 -26.14
CA THR A 601 -22.00 -22.43 -24.79
C THR A 601 -21.82 -21.36 -23.71
N ILE A 602 -21.12 -20.26 -24.01
CA ILE A 602 -20.96 -19.14 -23.10
C ILE A 602 -22.12 -18.19 -23.34
N SER A 603 -23.16 -18.27 -22.51
CA SER A 603 -24.33 -17.41 -22.59
C SER A 603 -23.98 -15.97 -22.17
N CYS A 604 -23.41 -15.20 -23.10
CA CYS A 604 -23.29 -13.76 -22.98
C CYS A 604 -24.51 -13.10 -23.56
N GLY A 605 -25.33 -12.49 -22.70
CA GLY A 605 -26.35 -11.56 -23.16
C GLY A 605 -25.73 -10.42 -23.96
N ALA A 606 -26.24 -10.27 -25.17
CA ALA A 606 -26.10 -9.22 -26.18
C ALA A 606 -25.08 -8.08 -25.91
N TYR A 607 -23.87 -8.21 -26.49
CA TYR A 607 -23.04 -7.07 -26.86
C TYR A 607 -22.54 -7.22 -28.30
N SER A 608 -22.82 -6.20 -29.12
CA SER A 608 -22.53 -6.15 -30.56
C SER A 608 -21.12 -5.65 -30.92
N SER A 609 -20.13 -5.77 -30.02
CA SER A 609 -18.75 -5.38 -30.30
C SER A 609 -17.81 -6.60 -30.23
N HIS A 610 -16.82 -6.64 -31.11
CA HIS A 610 -15.86 -7.74 -31.26
C HIS A 610 -14.91 -7.95 -30.06
N THR A 611 -15.12 -7.25 -28.97
CA THR A 611 -14.42 -7.38 -27.68
C THR A 611 -15.42 -7.87 -26.65
N VAL A 612 -15.26 -9.09 -26.17
CA VAL A 612 -16.05 -9.65 -25.07
C VAL A 612 -15.23 -9.46 -23.78
N PRO A 613 -15.76 -8.83 -22.75
CA PRO A 613 -15.14 -8.95 -21.44
C PRO A 613 -15.14 -10.42 -21.03
N LEU A 614 -14.02 -10.92 -20.55
CA LEU A 614 -13.80 -12.35 -20.23
C LEU A 614 -14.65 -12.84 -19.04
N PHE A 615 -15.39 -11.96 -18.37
CA PHE A 615 -16.28 -12.33 -17.28
C PHE A 615 -17.74 -12.06 -17.65
N PRO A 616 -18.57 -13.10 -17.91
CA PRO A 616 -20.00 -12.97 -17.70
C PRO A 616 -20.22 -12.66 -16.22
N MET A 617 -21.16 -11.77 -15.90
CA MET A 617 -21.50 -11.45 -14.50
C MET A 617 -21.61 -12.74 -13.68
N ILE A 618 -20.70 -12.91 -12.72
CA ILE A 618 -20.78 -13.92 -11.67
C ILE A 618 -21.77 -13.43 -10.64
#